data_49fa09c664759febf23eae153898145c
#
_entry.id   49fa09c664759febf23eae153898145c
#
_cell.length_a   1.000
_cell.length_b   1.000
_cell.length_c   1.000
_cell.angle_alpha   90.00
_cell.angle_beta   90.00
_cell.angle_gamma   90.00
#
_symmetry.space_group_name_H-M   'P 1'
#
loop_
_entity.id
_entity.type
_entity.pdbx_description
1 polymer ?
#
loop_
_entity_poly.entity_id
_entity_poly.type
_entity_poly.pdbx_seq_one_letter_code
_entity_poly.pdbx_strand_id
1 'polypeptide(L)'
;GIIDRLRSPGGCPWDLQQTPETLRPFLLEEAHEAAEAISGADPVKICEELGDLLMNIHLQARIAEEEGQFTLEHLAEGISEKLIRRHPHVFGDGEAKDPDAVRRNWDRIKQQEKGEEDRRPATIRPLPASLPALSRADRVGKMVADVGFDWPDVDGALGKVEEELAELKEAIDSGDREAIGHELGDLFFAASSVSRKLDFDGEQTLIDALERFRQRFQEVDAQIDQRRSGSEQKFELEQLEEWYQQGKSQQREPRSSETDENSKVGSDGD
;
A
#
# COMPACT_ATOMS: atom_id res chain seq x y z
N GLY A 1 2.67 21.81 -23.65
CA GLY A 1 2.05 20.48 -23.60
C GLY A 1 0.55 20.51 -23.34
N ILE A 2 -0.09 19.36 -23.14
CA ILE A 2 -1.54 19.29 -22.89
C ILE A 2 -1.89 20.02 -21.59
N ILE A 3 -1.18 19.76 -20.51
CA ILE A 3 -1.40 20.39 -19.20
C ILE A 3 -1.25 21.92 -19.29
N ASP A 4 -0.26 22.43 -20.03
CA ASP A 4 -0.11 23.88 -20.24
C ASP A 4 -1.35 24.47 -20.92
N ARG A 5 -1.91 23.75 -21.90
CA ARG A 5 -3.11 24.18 -22.58
C ARG A 5 -4.33 24.22 -21.68
N LEU A 6 -4.48 23.21 -20.81
CA LEU A 6 -5.57 23.14 -19.82
C LEU A 6 -5.51 24.31 -18.83
N ARG A 7 -4.31 24.70 -18.40
CA ARG A 7 -4.08 25.79 -17.44
C ARG A 7 -3.74 27.15 -18.07
N SER A 8 -3.87 27.30 -19.39
CA SER A 8 -3.69 28.59 -20.07
C SER A 8 -5.01 29.38 -20.18
N PRO A 9 -4.97 30.70 -20.44
CA PRO A 9 -6.18 31.47 -20.71
C PRO A 9 -7.03 30.82 -21.81
N GLY A 10 -8.32 30.58 -21.51
CA GLY A 10 -9.22 29.83 -22.38
C GLY A 10 -9.05 28.32 -22.35
N GLY A 11 -8.31 27.79 -21.37
CA GLY A 11 -8.23 26.35 -21.04
C GLY A 11 -9.43 25.88 -20.22
N CYS A 12 -9.22 24.85 -19.41
CA CYS A 12 -10.28 24.26 -18.59
C CYS A 12 -10.54 25.09 -17.33
N PRO A 13 -11.77 25.58 -17.10
CA PRO A 13 -12.08 26.38 -15.90
C PRO A 13 -11.85 25.64 -14.57
N TRP A 14 -12.01 24.32 -14.57
CA TRP A 14 -11.76 23.50 -13.40
C TRP A 14 -10.26 23.39 -13.09
N ASP A 15 -9.44 23.10 -14.12
CA ASP A 15 -7.99 23.00 -13.95
C ASP A 15 -7.37 24.33 -13.52
N LEU A 16 -7.89 25.45 -14.03
CA LEU A 16 -7.43 26.80 -13.66
C LEU A 16 -7.67 27.15 -12.18
N GLN A 17 -8.65 26.52 -11.53
CA GLN A 17 -8.96 26.75 -10.12
C GLN A 17 -8.15 25.86 -9.17
N GLN A 18 -7.45 24.86 -9.71
CA GLN A 18 -6.70 23.93 -8.86
C GLN A 18 -5.48 24.58 -8.23
N THR A 19 -5.24 24.22 -6.97
CA THR A 19 -4.05 24.54 -6.18
C THR A 19 -3.36 23.25 -5.75
N PRO A 20 -2.11 23.30 -5.26
CA PRO A 20 -1.45 22.12 -4.70
C PRO A 20 -2.29 21.41 -3.63
N GLU A 21 -2.97 22.18 -2.78
CA GLU A 21 -3.82 21.65 -1.70
C GLU A 21 -5.07 20.95 -2.22
N THR A 22 -5.73 21.51 -3.24
CA THR A 22 -6.95 20.91 -3.84
C THR A 22 -6.63 19.63 -4.62
N LEU A 23 -5.43 19.52 -5.21
CA LEU A 23 -4.97 18.34 -5.94
C LEU A 23 -4.39 17.25 -5.02
N ARG A 24 -4.02 17.57 -3.77
CA ARG A 24 -3.43 16.58 -2.85
C ARG A 24 -4.31 15.36 -2.60
N PRO A 25 -5.64 15.47 -2.41
CA PRO A 25 -6.50 14.29 -2.28
C PRO A 25 -6.44 13.38 -3.49
N PHE A 26 -6.54 13.94 -4.70
CA PHE A 26 -6.47 13.18 -5.95
C PHE A 26 -5.12 12.47 -6.13
N LEU A 27 -4.00 13.13 -5.81
CA LEU A 27 -2.69 12.50 -5.85
C LEU A 27 -2.61 11.24 -4.97
N LEU A 28 -3.26 11.24 -3.81
CA LEU A 28 -3.32 10.08 -2.92
C LEU A 28 -4.28 9.01 -3.45
N GLU A 29 -5.41 9.41 -4.01
CA GLU A 29 -6.39 8.53 -4.64
C GLU A 29 -5.75 7.76 -5.80
N GLU A 30 -5.17 8.44 -6.79
CA GLU A 30 -4.47 7.82 -7.92
C GLU A 30 -3.30 6.93 -7.49
N ALA A 31 -2.58 7.30 -6.43
CA ALA A 31 -1.53 6.44 -5.89
C ALA A 31 -2.08 5.13 -5.31
N HIS A 32 -3.26 5.15 -4.70
CA HIS A 32 -3.93 3.95 -4.19
C HIS A 32 -4.52 3.11 -5.34
N GLU A 33 -5.14 3.73 -6.34
CA GLU A 33 -5.69 3.06 -7.51
C GLU A 33 -4.57 2.39 -8.33
N ALA A 34 -3.44 3.07 -8.54
CA ALA A 34 -2.26 2.47 -9.15
C ALA A 34 -1.73 1.26 -8.35
N ALA A 35 -1.71 1.32 -7.02
CA ALA A 35 -1.29 0.20 -6.19
C ALA A 35 -2.28 -0.98 -6.28
N GLU A 36 -3.59 -0.71 -6.31
CA GLU A 36 -4.63 -1.73 -6.51
C GLU A 36 -4.52 -2.38 -7.90
N ALA A 37 -4.36 -1.59 -8.96
CA ALA A 37 -4.17 -2.09 -10.32
C ALA A 37 -2.95 -3.01 -10.44
N ILE A 38 -1.82 -2.65 -9.83
CA ILE A 38 -0.62 -3.49 -9.76
C ILE A 38 -0.91 -4.82 -9.07
N SER A 39 -1.67 -4.81 -7.97
CA SER A 39 -2.07 -6.03 -7.26
C SER A 39 -2.99 -6.91 -8.10
N GLY A 40 -3.84 -6.31 -8.93
CA GLY A 40 -4.73 -7.00 -9.88
C GLY A 40 -4.01 -7.59 -11.11
N ALA A 41 -2.75 -7.22 -11.35
CA ALA A 41 -1.88 -7.66 -12.45
C ALA A 41 -2.48 -7.47 -13.86
N ASP A 42 -3.40 -6.50 -14.06
CA ASP A 42 -3.92 -6.13 -15.37
C ASP A 42 -3.07 -5.00 -15.98
N PRO A 43 -2.26 -5.28 -17.04
CA PRO A 43 -1.38 -4.28 -17.60
C PRO A 43 -2.08 -3.04 -18.16
N VAL A 44 -3.33 -3.18 -18.61
CA VAL A 44 -4.11 -2.06 -19.17
C VAL A 44 -4.49 -1.11 -18.04
N LYS A 45 -5.05 -1.61 -16.94
CA LYS A 45 -5.38 -0.82 -15.76
C LYS A 45 -4.15 -0.20 -15.12
N ILE A 46 -3.07 -0.97 -14.98
CA ILE A 46 -1.79 -0.45 -14.44
C ILE A 46 -1.31 0.77 -15.26
N CYS A 47 -1.41 0.68 -16.59
CA CYS A 47 -1.00 1.78 -17.47
C CYS A 47 -1.90 3.01 -17.30
N GLU A 48 -3.22 2.81 -17.15
CA GLU A 48 -4.22 3.85 -16.93
C GLU A 48 -3.93 4.60 -15.62
N GLU A 49 -3.90 3.89 -14.50
CA GLU A 49 -3.73 4.50 -13.17
C GLU A 49 -2.35 5.17 -12.97
N LEU A 50 -1.28 4.57 -13.52
CA LEU A 50 0.02 5.24 -13.54
C LEU A 50 0.01 6.49 -14.42
N GLY A 51 -0.79 6.54 -15.47
CA GLY A 51 -1.03 7.71 -16.31
C GLY A 51 -1.71 8.84 -15.53
N ASP A 52 -2.74 8.53 -14.75
CA ASP A 52 -3.48 9.49 -13.93
C ASP A 52 -2.63 10.03 -12.78
N LEU A 53 -1.84 9.18 -12.12
CA LEU A 53 -0.84 9.60 -11.16
C LEU A 53 0.21 10.55 -11.79
N LEU A 54 0.69 10.24 -13.01
CA LEU A 54 1.62 11.08 -13.76
C LEU A 54 0.99 12.42 -14.15
N MET A 55 -0.29 12.43 -14.52
CA MET A 55 -1.06 13.67 -14.79
C MET A 55 -1.09 14.56 -13.55
N ASN A 56 -1.38 14.01 -12.38
CA ASN A 56 -1.38 14.75 -11.12
C ASN A 56 0.00 15.37 -10.81
N ILE A 57 1.09 14.62 -11.04
CA ILE A 57 2.47 15.14 -10.88
C ILE A 57 2.72 16.31 -11.84
N HIS A 58 2.29 16.20 -13.10
CA HIS A 58 2.43 17.28 -14.09
C HIS A 58 1.63 18.52 -13.73
N LEU A 59 0.38 18.36 -13.22
CA LEU A 59 -0.45 19.47 -12.74
C LEU A 59 0.23 20.19 -11.57
N GLN A 60 0.76 19.47 -10.59
CA GLN A 60 1.52 20.04 -9.48
C GLN A 60 2.75 20.82 -9.97
N ALA A 61 3.51 20.25 -10.90
CA ALA A 61 4.69 20.90 -11.46
C ALA A 61 4.32 22.18 -12.25
N ARG A 62 3.20 22.15 -12.98
CA ARG A 62 2.73 23.30 -13.74
C ARG A 62 2.28 24.44 -12.83
N ILE A 63 1.59 24.14 -11.73
CA ILE A 63 1.19 25.14 -10.73
C ILE A 63 2.44 25.76 -10.10
N ALA A 64 3.41 24.94 -9.71
CA ALA A 64 4.68 25.43 -9.14
C ALA A 64 5.45 26.32 -10.12
N GLU A 65 5.42 26.01 -11.42
CA GLU A 65 6.02 26.85 -12.47
C GLU A 65 5.31 28.21 -12.59
N GLU A 66 3.97 28.24 -12.52
CA GLU A 66 3.17 29.48 -12.53
C GLU A 66 3.51 30.38 -11.33
N GLU A 67 3.86 29.78 -10.20
CA GLU A 67 4.31 30.47 -8.98
C GLU A 67 5.82 30.78 -8.97
N GLY A 68 6.56 30.40 -10.01
CA GLY A 68 8.00 30.63 -10.13
C GLY A 68 8.85 29.81 -9.16
N GLN A 69 8.36 28.66 -8.69
CA GLN A 69 9.03 27.79 -7.71
C GLN A 69 9.95 26.77 -8.39
N PHE A 70 9.38 25.87 -9.19
CA PHE A 70 10.11 24.84 -9.93
C PHE A 70 9.31 24.38 -11.16
N THR A 71 9.98 23.67 -12.08
CA THR A 71 9.38 23.10 -13.29
C THR A 71 9.41 21.58 -13.27
N LEU A 72 8.73 20.94 -14.22
CA LEU A 72 8.82 19.49 -14.42
C LEU A 72 10.26 19.04 -14.73
N GLU A 73 11.04 19.85 -15.43
CA GLU A 73 12.46 19.58 -15.71
C GLU A 73 13.26 19.52 -14.42
N HIS A 74 13.07 20.45 -13.50
CA HIS A 74 13.72 20.44 -12.20
C HIS A 74 13.38 19.16 -11.40
N LEU A 75 12.14 18.65 -11.48
CA LEU A 75 11.77 17.38 -10.86
C LEU A 75 12.53 16.21 -11.49
N ALA A 76 12.58 16.16 -12.83
CA ALA A 76 13.28 15.10 -13.57
C ALA A 76 14.79 15.12 -13.34
N GLU A 77 15.40 16.30 -13.34
CA GLU A 77 16.83 16.49 -13.03
C GLU A 77 17.14 16.08 -11.59
N GLY A 78 16.37 16.57 -10.63
CA GLY A 78 16.60 16.26 -9.20
C GLY A 78 16.48 14.77 -8.89
N ILE A 79 15.52 14.06 -9.48
CA ILE A 79 15.44 12.58 -9.28
C ILE A 79 16.57 11.87 -10.02
N SER A 80 16.95 12.31 -11.22
CA SER A 80 18.04 11.72 -11.99
C SER A 80 19.38 11.84 -11.26
N GLU A 81 19.73 13.02 -10.79
CA GLU A 81 20.95 13.25 -9.99
C GLU A 81 20.96 12.40 -8.72
N LYS A 82 19.83 12.31 -8.03
CA LYS A 82 19.68 11.48 -6.84
C LYS A 82 19.92 10.02 -7.14
N LEU A 83 19.35 9.50 -8.24
CA LEU A 83 19.52 8.11 -8.65
C LEU A 83 20.97 7.81 -9.04
N ILE A 84 21.59 8.66 -9.84
CA ILE A 84 23.01 8.51 -10.23
C ILE A 84 23.90 8.47 -8.99
N ARG A 85 23.74 9.41 -8.07
CA ARG A 85 24.54 9.49 -6.85
C ARG A 85 24.36 8.29 -5.92
N ARG A 86 23.13 7.74 -5.83
CA ARG A 86 22.83 6.61 -4.95
C ARG A 86 23.09 5.24 -5.55
N HIS A 87 23.47 5.19 -6.83
CA HIS A 87 23.83 3.94 -7.53
C HIS A 87 25.26 4.01 -8.08
N PRO A 88 26.28 4.23 -7.24
CA PRO A 88 27.68 4.32 -7.71
C PRO A 88 28.18 3.03 -8.34
N HIS A 89 27.54 1.89 -8.06
CA HIS A 89 27.80 0.60 -8.67
C HIS A 89 27.27 0.47 -10.12
N VAL A 90 26.43 1.42 -10.58
CA VAL A 90 25.90 1.47 -11.95
C VAL A 90 26.48 2.65 -12.71
N PHE A 91 26.62 3.81 -12.06
CA PHE A 91 26.97 5.07 -12.70
C PHE A 91 28.38 5.58 -12.31
N GLY A 92 29.16 4.82 -11.53
CA GLY A 92 30.49 5.16 -11.04
C GLY A 92 31.36 3.94 -10.82
N ASP A 93 32.38 4.07 -9.98
CA ASP A 93 33.36 3.01 -9.69
C ASP A 93 33.01 2.16 -8.46
N GLY A 94 31.79 2.27 -7.94
CA GLY A 94 31.33 1.52 -6.79
C GLY A 94 31.05 0.05 -7.13
N GLU A 95 31.31 -0.85 -6.18
CA GLU A 95 30.92 -2.25 -6.29
C GLU A 95 29.75 -2.58 -5.37
N ALA A 96 28.79 -3.36 -5.87
CA ALA A 96 27.78 -4.01 -5.06
C ALA A 96 27.51 -5.41 -5.65
N LYS A 97 27.78 -6.45 -4.86
CA LYS A 97 27.74 -7.85 -5.33
C LYS A 97 26.39 -8.52 -5.13
N ASP A 98 25.54 -7.94 -4.30
CA ASP A 98 24.23 -8.46 -3.95
C ASP A 98 23.25 -7.32 -3.59
N PRO A 99 21.94 -7.59 -3.60
CA PRO A 99 20.91 -6.59 -3.26
C PRO A 99 21.09 -5.96 -1.88
N ASP A 100 21.59 -6.69 -0.90
CA ASP A 100 21.81 -6.18 0.46
C ASP A 100 22.98 -5.19 0.50
N ALA A 101 24.04 -5.43 -0.28
CA ALA A 101 25.12 -4.46 -0.44
C ALA A 101 24.64 -3.17 -1.11
N VAL A 102 23.72 -3.27 -2.10
CA VAL A 102 23.07 -2.11 -2.72
C VAL A 102 22.29 -1.32 -1.65
N ARG A 103 21.45 -2.01 -0.87
CA ARG A 103 20.63 -1.39 0.18
C ARG A 103 21.49 -0.68 1.22
N ARG A 104 22.53 -1.34 1.74
CA ARG A 104 23.47 -0.72 2.71
C ARG A 104 24.16 0.52 2.14
N ASN A 105 24.63 0.46 0.89
CA ASN A 105 25.25 1.62 0.23
C ASN A 105 24.28 2.77 0.05
N TRP A 106 23.04 2.47 -0.38
CA TRP A 106 21.98 3.46 -0.51
C TRP A 106 21.70 4.18 0.81
N ASP A 107 21.53 3.44 1.91
CA ASP A 107 21.25 4.02 3.22
C ASP A 107 22.42 4.85 3.74
N ARG A 108 23.66 4.39 3.53
CA ARG A 108 24.86 5.16 3.87
C ARG A 108 24.92 6.49 3.11
N ILE A 109 24.69 6.47 1.79
CA ILE A 109 24.71 7.70 0.97
C ILE A 109 23.57 8.62 1.40
N LYS A 110 22.36 8.09 1.62
CA LYS A 110 21.22 8.84 2.10
C LYS A 110 21.46 9.51 3.46
N GLN A 111 22.24 8.87 4.34
CA GLN A 111 22.65 9.46 5.61
C GLN A 111 23.67 10.59 5.43
N GLN A 112 24.60 10.45 4.47
CA GLN A 112 25.60 11.49 4.15
C GLN A 112 24.98 12.74 3.50
N GLU A 113 23.88 12.58 2.74
CA GLU A 113 23.14 13.68 2.10
C GLU A 113 22.40 14.57 3.10
N LYS A 114 22.15 14.07 4.31
CA LYS A 114 21.50 14.84 5.37
C LYS A 114 22.50 15.86 5.94
N GLY A 115 22.09 17.14 5.94
CA GLY A 115 22.86 18.22 6.56
C GLY A 115 23.10 17.98 8.06
N GLU A 116 24.05 18.74 8.66
CA GLU A 116 24.40 18.59 10.09
C GLU A 116 23.21 18.77 11.05
N GLU A 117 22.23 19.58 10.68
CA GLU A 117 21.01 19.79 11.48
C GLU A 117 20.08 18.57 11.48
N ASP A 118 20.10 17.75 10.42
CA ASP A 118 19.32 16.50 10.29
C ASP A 118 20.06 15.28 10.85
N ARG A 119 21.31 15.47 11.30
CA ARG A 119 22.15 14.45 11.95
C ARG A 119 21.82 14.20 13.41
N ARG A 120 20.71 14.73 13.93
CA ARG A 120 20.27 14.35 15.28
C ARG A 120 20.04 12.84 15.32
N PRO A 121 20.58 12.16 16.33
CA PRO A 121 20.55 10.70 16.41
C PRO A 121 19.19 10.18 16.92
N ALA A 122 18.08 10.72 16.41
CA ALA A 122 16.81 10.11 16.69
C ALA A 122 16.69 8.84 15.83
N THR A 123 16.70 7.69 16.47
CA THR A 123 16.48 6.39 15.84
C THR A 123 15.15 6.41 15.08
N ILE A 124 14.09 6.89 15.72
CA ILE A 124 12.77 7.06 15.11
C ILE A 124 12.68 8.46 14.51
N ARG A 125 12.64 8.52 13.18
CA ARG A 125 12.49 9.77 12.42
C ARG A 125 11.01 10.07 12.16
N PRO A 126 10.62 11.35 12.04
CA PRO A 126 9.29 11.71 11.64
C PRO A 126 8.87 11.03 10.33
N LEU A 127 7.66 10.51 10.28
CA LEU A 127 7.04 9.92 9.11
C LEU A 127 5.87 10.80 8.63
N PRO A 128 5.56 10.81 7.33
CA PRO A 128 4.38 11.54 6.84
C PRO A 128 3.11 11.11 7.58
N ALA A 129 2.32 12.08 8.02
CA ALA A 129 1.06 11.80 8.73
C ALA A 129 0.03 11.11 7.84
N SER A 130 0.12 11.32 6.52
CA SER A 130 -0.74 10.68 5.51
C SER A 130 -0.40 9.22 5.22
N LEU A 131 0.75 8.72 5.72
CA LEU A 131 1.10 7.32 5.51
C LEU A 131 0.17 6.42 6.34
N PRO A 132 -0.39 5.33 5.75
CA PRO A 132 -1.24 4.37 6.46
C PRO A 132 -0.58 3.82 7.74
N ALA A 133 -1.38 3.46 8.72
CA ALA A 133 -0.88 3.15 10.06
C ALA A 133 0.05 1.93 10.11
N LEU A 134 -0.30 0.84 9.41
CA LEU A 134 0.54 -0.36 9.35
C LEU A 134 1.85 -0.11 8.58
N SER A 135 1.80 0.67 7.49
CA SER A 135 2.99 1.12 6.78
C SER A 135 3.91 1.98 7.66
N ARG A 136 3.33 2.83 8.55
CA ARG A 136 4.11 3.59 9.55
C ARG A 136 4.72 2.68 10.60
N ALA A 137 3.96 1.71 11.10
CA ALA A 137 4.42 0.72 12.07
C ALA A 137 5.61 -0.10 11.53
N ASP A 138 5.51 -0.59 10.29
CA ASP A 138 6.61 -1.28 9.60
C ASP A 138 7.87 -0.40 9.52
N ARG A 139 7.73 0.87 9.11
CA ARG A 139 8.86 1.80 9.01
C ARG A 139 9.49 2.09 10.37
N VAL A 140 8.69 2.26 11.42
CA VAL A 140 9.19 2.42 12.80
C VAL A 140 9.94 1.16 13.21
N GLY A 141 9.36 -0.03 13.00
CA GLY A 141 10.00 -1.30 13.30
C GLY A 141 11.36 -1.47 12.59
N LYS A 142 11.45 -1.11 11.30
CA LYS A 142 12.72 -1.12 10.55
C LYS A 142 13.75 -0.15 11.13
N MET A 143 13.34 1.06 11.52
CA MET A 143 14.24 2.05 12.10
C MET A 143 14.83 1.60 13.43
N VAL A 144 14.06 0.92 14.28
CA VAL A 144 14.58 0.42 15.57
C VAL A 144 15.39 -0.87 15.40
N ALA A 145 15.06 -1.69 14.39
CA ALA A 145 15.84 -2.86 14.02
C ALA A 145 17.26 -2.49 13.55
N ASP A 146 17.44 -1.38 12.83
CA ASP A 146 18.74 -0.85 12.36
C ASP A 146 19.72 -0.57 13.51
N VAL A 147 19.22 -0.32 14.72
CA VAL A 147 20.06 -0.12 15.92
C VAL A 147 20.12 -1.35 16.82
N GLY A 148 19.60 -2.48 16.36
CA GLY A 148 19.62 -3.76 17.09
C GLY A 148 18.46 -3.97 18.05
N PHE A 149 17.45 -3.08 18.04
CA PHE A 149 16.24 -3.25 18.83
C PHE A 149 15.18 -4.00 18.00
N ASP A 150 15.37 -5.30 17.90
CA ASP A 150 14.46 -6.18 17.13
C ASP A 150 14.49 -7.62 17.70
N TRP A 151 13.42 -8.36 17.47
CA TRP A 151 13.35 -9.77 17.78
C TRP A 151 14.35 -10.56 16.92
N PRO A 152 15.00 -11.60 17.44
CA PRO A 152 15.93 -12.40 16.64
C PRO A 152 15.22 -13.14 15.50
N ASP A 153 13.98 -13.55 15.71
CA ASP A 153 13.17 -14.36 14.80
C ASP A 153 11.68 -14.01 14.88
N VAL A 154 10.86 -14.73 14.13
CA VAL A 154 9.40 -14.57 14.12
C VAL A 154 8.76 -15.06 15.43
N ASP A 155 9.34 -16.03 16.10
CA ASP A 155 8.78 -16.59 17.34
C ASP A 155 8.78 -15.54 18.47
N GLY A 156 9.82 -14.72 18.54
CA GLY A 156 9.86 -13.57 19.46
C GLY A 156 8.77 -12.53 19.15
N ALA A 157 8.54 -12.23 17.88
CA ALA A 157 7.47 -11.31 17.48
C ALA A 157 6.07 -11.88 17.75
N LEU A 158 5.87 -13.20 17.55
CA LEU A 158 4.61 -13.89 17.88
C LEU A 158 4.37 -13.91 19.39
N GLY A 159 5.42 -14.16 20.19
CA GLY A 159 5.31 -14.10 21.65
C GLY A 159 4.83 -12.72 22.14
N LYS A 160 5.26 -11.62 21.48
CA LYS A 160 4.75 -10.28 21.80
C LYS A 160 3.28 -10.10 21.42
N VAL A 161 2.82 -10.69 20.32
CA VAL A 161 1.38 -10.67 19.96
C VAL A 161 0.55 -11.41 21.03
N GLU A 162 1.04 -12.54 21.55
CA GLU A 162 0.37 -13.29 22.62
C GLU A 162 0.32 -12.51 23.94
N GLU A 163 1.40 -11.79 24.27
CA GLU A 163 1.49 -10.90 25.43
C GLU A 163 0.45 -9.77 25.32
N GLU A 164 0.45 -8.99 24.22
CA GLU A 164 -0.50 -7.88 24.01
C GLU A 164 -1.96 -8.37 24.00
N LEU A 165 -2.21 -9.55 23.46
CA LEU A 165 -3.54 -10.15 23.50
C LEU A 165 -3.98 -10.49 24.93
N ALA A 166 -3.05 -10.93 25.81
CA ALA A 166 -3.36 -11.19 27.21
C ALA A 166 -3.63 -9.88 27.98
N GLU A 167 -2.79 -8.85 27.77
CA GLU A 167 -2.95 -7.55 28.40
C GLU A 167 -4.25 -6.87 27.94
N LEU A 168 -4.62 -6.97 26.66
CA LEU A 168 -5.92 -6.51 26.16
C LEU A 168 -7.10 -7.21 26.87
N LYS A 169 -7.02 -8.51 27.13
CA LYS A 169 -8.08 -9.24 27.87
C LYS A 169 -8.22 -8.73 29.31
N GLU A 170 -7.09 -8.51 30.00
CA GLU A 170 -7.09 -7.94 31.35
C GLU A 170 -7.68 -6.52 31.37
N ALA A 171 -7.31 -5.68 30.39
CA ALA A 171 -7.88 -4.34 30.25
C ALA A 171 -9.40 -4.39 30.01
N ILE A 172 -9.89 -5.31 29.16
CA ILE A 172 -11.33 -5.51 28.92
C ILE A 172 -12.04 -5.92 30.22
N ASP A 173 -11.47 -6.85 30.99
CA ASP A 173 -12.04 -7.33 32.26
C ASP A 173 -12.09 -6.22 33.33
N SER A 174 -11.13 -5.29 33.31
CA SER A 174 -11.12 -4.11 34.19
C SER A 174 -12.17 -3.06 33.83
N GLY A 175 -12.61 -3.02 32.57
CA GLY A 175 -13.52 -2.01 32.03
C GLY A 175 -12.86 -0.64 31.78
N ASP A 176 -11.54 -0.52 31.89
CA ASP A 176 -10.81 0.72 31.65
C ASP A 176 -10.65 0.98 30.14
N ARG A 177 -11.41 1.95 29.63
CA ARG A 177 -11.42 2.29 28.21
C ARG A 177 -10.08 2.82 27.69
N GLU A 178 -9.32 3.51 28.52
CA GLU A 178 -8.02 4.05 28.13
C GLU A 178 -7.00 2.91 27.99
N ALA A 179 -6.96 2.02 28.98
CA ALA A 179 -6.12 0.81 28.93
C ALA A 179 -6.48 -0.08 27.73
N ILE A 180 -7.79 -0.33 27.48
CA ILE A 180 -8.23 -1.10 26.29
C ILE A 180 -7.71 -0.47 25.00
N GLY A 181 -7.75 0.87 24.88
CA GLY A 181 -7.26 1.58 23.70
C GLY A 181 -5.75 1.44 23.51
N HIS A 182 -4.97 1.46 24.60
CA HIS A 182 -3.51 1.25 24.56
C HIS A 182 -3.17 -0.16 24.09
N GLU A 183 -3.69 -1.20 24.75
CA GLU A 183 -3.39 -2.59 24.42
C GLU A 183 -3.84 -2.97 22.99
N LEU A 184 -4.96 -2.40 22.52
CA LEU A 184 -5.40 -2.59 21.14
C LEU A 184 -4.37 -2.00 20.14
N GLY A 185 -3.81 -0.83 20.44
CA GLY A 185 -2.76 -0.19 19.66
C GLY A 185 -1.47 -1.02 19.63
N ASP A 186 -1.06 -1.53 20.79
CA ASP A 186 0.16 -2.34 20.95
C ASP A 186 0.01 -3.69 20.25
N LEU A 187 -1.17 -4.32 20.30
CA LEU A 187 -1.48 -5.53 19.54
C LEU A 187 -1.34 -5.31 18.02
N PHE A 188 -1.84 -4.18 17.47
CA PHE A 188 -1.66 -3.85 16.06
C PHE A 188 -0.19 -3.64 15.69
N PHE A 189 0.58 -2.99 16.57
CA PHE A 189 2.00 -2.79 16.36
C PHE A 189 2.80 -4.11 16.43
N ALA A 190 2.49 -4.97 17.39
CA ALA A 190 3.06 -6.32 17.50
C ALA A 190 2.77 -7.17 16.25
N ALA A 191 1.51 -7.15 15.76
CA ALA A 191 1.14 -7.85 14.53
C ALA A 191 1.90 -7.33 13.30
N SER A 192 2.15 -6.01 13.21
CA SER A 192 2.98 -5.45 12.13
C SER A 192 4.43 -5.94 12.18
N SER A 193 4.97 -6.21 13.38
CA SER A 193 6.31 -6.78 13.56
C SER A 193 6.40 -8.22 13.04
N VAL A 194 5.35 -9.01 13.20
CA VAL A 194 5.26 -10.36 12.61
C VAL A 194 5.30 -10.29 11.09
N SER A 195 4.51 -9.41 10.47
CA SER A 195 4.52 -9.20 9.01
C SER A 195 5.93 -8.87 8.51
N ARG A 196 6.60 -7.94 9.18
CA ARG A 196 7.97 -7.53 8.86
C ARG A 196 8.99 -8.67 8.98
N LYS A 197 8.88 -9.50 10.03
CA LYS A 197 9.76 -10.67 10.23
C LYS A 197 9.58 -11.74 9.16
N LEU A 198 8.41 -11.81 8.56
CA LEU A 198 8.08 -12.73 7.47
C LEU A 198 8.25 -12.10 6.08
N ASP A 199 8.81 -10.89 5.99
CA ASP A 199 8.98 -10.12 4.74
C ASP A 199 7.66 -9.84 3.98
N PHE A 200 6.54 -9.75 4.70
CA PHE A 200 5.28 -9.30 4.14
C PHE A 200 5.09 -7.79 4.34
N ASP A 201 4.49 -7.14 3.34
CA ASP A 201 3.91 -5.81 3.51
C ASP A 201 2.60 -5.95 4.31
N GLY A 202 2.61 -5.47 5.56
CA GLY A 202 1.45 -5.61 6.45
C GLY A 202 0.23 -4.84 5.98
N GLU A 203 0.40 -3.66 5.35
CA GLU A 203 -0.68 -2.88 4.78
C GLU A 203 -1.33 -3.61 3.60
N GLN A 204 -0.51 -4.04 2.63
CA GLN A 204 -1.01 -4.80 1.48
C GLN A 204 -1.67 -6.11 1.90
N THR A 205 -1.09 -6.81 2.86
CA THR A 205 -1.65 -8.06 3.39
C THR A 205 -3.06 -7.86 3.98
N LEU A 206 -3.28 -6.73 4.66
CA LEU A 206 -4.60 -6.38 5.20
C LEU A 206 -5.57 -5.98 4.08
N ILE A 207 -5.12 -5.19 3.10
CA ILE A 207 -5.92 -4.83 1.90
C ILE A 207 -6.39 -6.10 1.18
N ASP A 208 -5.49 -7.04 0.93
CA ASP A 208 -5.83 -8.33 0.30
C ASP A 208 -6.83 -9.15 1.14
N ALA A 209 -6.73 -9.08 2.46
CA ALA A 209 -7.68 -9.76 3.35
C ALA A 209 -9.08 -9.12 3.29
N LEU A 210 -9.15 -7.79 3.24
CA LEU A 210 -10.40 -7.05 3.09
C LEU A 210 -11.06 -7.35 1.73
N GLU A 211 -10.28 -7.40 0.65
CA GLU A 211 -10.81 -7.73 -0.66
C GLU A 211 -11.33 -9.18 -0.72
N ARG A 212 -10.59 -10.14 -0.15
CA ARG A 212 -11.08 -11.53 0.00
C ARG A 212 -12.36 -11.60 0.82
N PHE A 213 -12.46 -10.78 1.88
CA PHE A 213 -13.70 -10.70 2.68
C PHE A 213 -14.85 -10.15 1.84
N ARG A 214 -14.64 -9.03 1.12
CA ARG A 214 -15.63 -8.40 0.25
C ARG A 214 -16.16 -9.38 -0.81
N GLN A 215 -15.25 -10.10 -1.48
CA GLN A 215 -15.63 -11.09 -2.49
C GLN A 215 -16.47 -12.24 -1.90
N ARG A 216 -16.15 -12.70 -0.70
CA ARG A 216 -16.94 -13.76 -0.02
C ARG A 216 -18.31 -13.25 0.43
N PHE A 217 -18.36 -11.97 0.79
CA PHE A 217 -19.61 -11.35 1.23
C PHE A 217 -20.60 -11.13 0.08
N GLN A 218 -20.15 -11.15 -1.18
CA GLN A 218 -21.04 -11.08 -2.36
C GLN A 218 -22.10 -12.20 -2.37
N GLU A 219 -21.76 -13.40 -1.88
CA GLU A 219 -22.74 -14.47 -1.73
C GLU A 219 -23.80 -14.12 -0.67
N VAL A 220 -23.39 -13.51 0.42
CA VAL A 220 -24.31 -13.02 1.46
C VAL A 220 -25.25 -11.96 0.87
N ASP A 221 -24.72 -11.00 0.11
CA ASP A 221 -25.51 -9.97 -0.56
C ASP A 221 -26.53 -10.57 -1.51
N ALA A 222 -26.14 -11.55 -2.33
CA ALA A 222 -27.04 -12.25 -3.24
C ALA A 222 -28.19 -12.97 -2.49
N GLN A 223 -27.89 -13.58 -1.34
CA GLN A 223 -28.88 -14.25 -0.50
C GLN A 223 -29.81 -13.25 0.21
N ILE A 224 -29.29 -12.10 0.63
CA ILE A 224 -30.07 -11.00 1.19
C ILE A 224 -31.05 -10.47 0.14
N ASP A 225 -30.57 -10.17 -1.07
CA ASP A 225 -31.39 -9.60 -2.14
C ASP A 225 -32.54 -10.54 -2.55
N GLN A 226 -32.29 -11.85 -2.62
CA GLN A 226 -33.32 -12.86 -2.92
C GLN A 226 -34.43 -12.94 -1.86
N ARG A 227 -34.12 -12.66 -0.59
CA ARG A 227 -35.02 -12.86 0.55
C ARG A 227 -35.62 -11.57 1.11
N ARG A 228 -35.11 -10.43 0.65
CA ARG A 228 -35.54 -9.12 1.16
C ARG A 228 -36.93 -8.78 0.68
N SER A 229 -37.90 -8.81 1.59
CA SER A 229 -39.29 -8.39 1.34
C SER A 229 -39.59 -6.93 1.72
N GLY A 230 -38.58 -6.19 2.26
CA GLY A 230 -38.68 -4.78 2.65
C GLY A 230 -37.33 -4.22 3.12
N SER A 231 -37.21 -2.90 3.23
CA SER A 231 -35.95 -2.19 3.50
C SER A 231 -35.36 -2.39 4.90
N GLU A 232 -36.12 -2.91 5.88
CA GLU A 232 -35.72 -3.01 7.29
C GLU A 232 -35.54 -4.46 7.79
N GLN A 233 -35.62 -5.47 6.90
CA GLN A 233 -35.46 -6.84 7.32
C GLN A 233 -34.00 -7.09 7.74
N LYS A 234 -33.79 -7.47 9.00
CA LYS A 234 -32.52 -7.96 9.54
C LYS A 234 -32.51 -9.49 9.51
N PHE A 235 -31.36 -10.06 9.26
CA PHE A 235 -31.10 -11.50 9.30
C PHE A 235 -30.31 -11.84 10.56
N GLU A 236 -30.48 -13.04 11.11
CA GLU A 236 -29.73 -13.51 12.25
C GLU A 236 -28.27 -13.78 11.87
N LEU A 237 -27.35 -13.60 12.82
CA LEU A 237 -25.92 -13.73 12.58
C LEU A 237 -25.55 -15.13 12.07
N GLU A 238 -26.14 -16.15 12.63
CA GLU A 238 -25.90 -17.56 12.25
C GLU A 238 -26.24 -17.81 10.77
N GLN A 239 -27.30 -17.19 10.28
CA GLN A 239 -27.74 -17.31 8.88
C GLN A 239 -26.77 -16.57 7.93
N LEU A 240 -26.32 -15.38 8.31
CA LEU A 240 -25.34 -14.60 7.55
C LEU A 240 -23.98 -15.33 7.49
N GLU A 241 -23.57 -15.94 8.60
CA GLU A 241 -22.33 -16.73 8.69
C GLU A 241 -22.40 -17.97 7.79
N GLU A 242 -23.53 -18.67 7.77
CA GLU A 242 -23.75 -19.82 6.86
C GLU A 242 -23.55 -19.43 5.40
N TRP A 243 -24.16 -18.31 4.95
CA TRP A 243 -24.00 -17.81 3.59
C TRP A 243 -22.56 -17.36 3.29
N TYR A 244 -21.90 -16.76 4.27
CA TYR A 244 -20.48 -16.38 4.13
C TYR A 244 -19.57 -17.62 3.96
N GLN A 245 -19.83 -18.71 4.69
CA GLN A 245 -19.09 -19.95 4.54
C GLN A 245 -19.34 -20.63 3.18
N GLN A 246 -20.54 -20.48 2.61
CA GLN A 246 -20.82 -20.91 1.24
C GLN A 246 -19.95 -20.15 0.23
N GLY A 247 -19.89 -18.83 0.31
CA GLY A 247 -19.01 -18.01 -0.52
C GLY A 247 -17.53 -18.37 -0.40
N LYS A 248 -17.09 -18.68 0.83
CA LYS A 248 -15.70 -19.14 1.09
C LYS A 248 -15.40 -20.50 0.43
N SER A 249 -16.37 -21.41 0.40
CA SER A 249 -16.22 -22.73 -0.20
C SER A 249 -16.11 -22.67 -1.73
N GLN A 250 -16.93 -21.83 -2.36
CA GLN A 250 -16.93 -21.63 -3.83
C GLN A 250 -15.59 -21.07 -4.35
N GLN A 251 -14.90 -20.25 -3.56
CA GLN A 251 -13.57 -19.73 -3.91
C GLN A 251 -12.43 -20.74 -3.74
N ARG A 252 -12.64 -21.82 -2.99
CA ARG A 252 -11.64 -22.86 -2.76
C ARG A 252 -11.63 -23.95 -3.83
N GLU A 253 -12.70 -24.11 -4.60
CA GLU A 253 -12.68 -25.01 -5.73
C GLU A 253 -11.86 -24.39 -6.86
N PRO A 254 -10.76 -25.05 -7.33
CA PRO A 254 -10.06 -24.60 -8.51
C PRO A 254 -11.08 -24.64 -9.66
N ARG A 255 -11.22 -23.54 -10.42
CA ARG A 255 -11.94 -23.56 -11.68
C ARG A 255 -11.40 -24.72 -12.47
N SER A 256 -12.19 -25.80 -12.56
CA SER A 256 -11.89 -26.95 -13.40
C SER A 256 -11.64 -26.40 -14.79
N SER A 257 -10.41 -26.57 -15.26
CA SER A 257 -9.99 -26.28 -16.62
C SER A 257 -11.12 -26.73 -17.59
N GLU A 258 -11.70 -25.80 -18.30
CA GLU A 258 -12.33 -26.11 -19.58
C GLU A 258 -11.23 -26.69 -20.46
N THR A 259 -11.13 -28.01 -20.43
CA THR A 259 -10.27 -28.78 -21.29
C THR A 259 -10.77 -28.60 -22.73
N ASP A 260 -9.88 -28.10 -23.58
CA ASP A 260 -9.92 -28.16 -25.03
C ASP A 260 -10.52 -29.50 -25.56
N GLU A 261 -11.78 -29.49 -25.88
CA GLU A 261 -12.36 -30.39 -26.86
C GLU A 261 -12.49 -29.67 -28.21
N ASN A 262 -11.37 -29.36 -28.84
CA ASN A 262 -11.42 -29.04 -30.27
C ASN A 262 -10.06 -29.19 -30.97
N SER A 263 -9.53 -30.42 -30.97
CA SER A 263 -8.45 -30.78 -31.91
C SER A 263 -8.54 -32.25 -32.34
N LYS A 264 -9.65 -32.58 -32.99
CA LYS A 264 -9.73 -33.80 -33.82
C LYS A 264 -10.74 -33.58 -34.93
N VAL A 265 -10.35 -32.91 -35.99
CA VAL A 265 -10.91 -33.19 -37.35
C VAL A 265 -9.82 -32.84 -38.37
N GLY A 266 -9.38 -33.81 -39.13
CA GLY A 266 -8.89 -33.60 -40.48
C GLY A 266 -7.42 -33.91 -40.75
N SER A 267 -7.05 -35.17 -40.71
CA SER A 267 -5.99 -35.68 -41.60
C SER A 267 -6.51 -36.94 -42.23
N ASP A 268 -7.16 -36.77 -43.39
CA ASP A 268 -7.27 -37.82 -44.42
C ASP A 268 -7.54 -37.13 -45.75
N GLY A 269 -6.69 -37.37 -46.72
CA GLY A 269 -7.01 -37.17 -48.13
C GLY A 269 -5.96 -36.47 -48.99
N ASP A 270 -5.15 -37.32 -49.67
CA ASP A 270 -4.37 -37.14 -50.89
C ASP A 270 -3.05 -36.30 -50.81
#